data_c89d16824eae6ae609328817329dd987
#
_entry.id   c89d16824eae6ae609328817329dd987
#
_cell.length_a   1.000
_cell.length_b   1.000
_cell.length_c   1.000
_cell.angle_alpha   90.00
_cell.angle_beta   90.00
_cell.angle_gamma   90.00
#
_symmetry.space_group_name_H-M   'P 1'
#
loop_
_entity.id
_entity.type
_entity.pdbx_description
1 polymer ?
#
loop_
_entity_poly.entity_id
_entity_poly.type
_entity_poly.pdbx_seq_one_letter_code
_entity_poly.pdbx_strand_id
1 'polypeptide(L)'
;PNPCIACNRYVKWESLLQRSLEIGADYIATGHYARIDRLPNGRFAIRNSVTAAKDQTYALYNLTQEQLAHTLMPVGEYTKDEIRVLAEEAGLPVAHKPDSQEICFVPDNDYASFIDREAGEKVPGPGNFVTEDGRILGRHKGITHYTLGQRRGLELPMGERVFVTAIRPETNEVVIGSNQELFTDKVLCDH
;
A
#
# COMPACT_ATOMS: atom_id res chain seq x y z
N PRO A 1 -7.99 3.60 -0.19
CA PRO A 1 -7.36 2.72 -1.18
C PRO A 1 -5.84 2.76 -1.02
N ASN A 2 -5.17 1.62 -1.24
CA ASN A 2 -3.71 1.57 -1.17
C ASN A 2 -3.12 2.18 -2.45
N PRO A 3 -2.35 3.28 -2.40
CA PRO A 3 -1.82 3.94 -3.59
C PRO A 3 -0.82 3.08 -4.37
N CYS A 4 -0.16 2.10 -3.72
CA CYS A 4 0.74 1.17 -4.41
C CYS A 4 -0.01 0.27 -5.39
N ILE A 5 -1.25 -0.13 -5.06
CA ILE A 5 -2.11 -0.90 -5.97
C ILE A 5 -2.48 -0.07 -7.20
N ALA A 6 -2.88 1.20 -6.99
CA ALA A 6 -3.17 2.13 -8.08
C ALA A 6 -1.93 2.41 -8.95
N CYS A 7 -0.77 2.63 -8.33
CA CYS A 7 0.50 2.80 -9.04
C CYS A 7 0.87 1.56 -9.86
N ASN A 8 0.74 0.38 -9.30
CA ASN A 8 0.98 -0.85 -10.05
C ASN A 8 0.04 -0.93 -11.25
N ARG A 9 -1.26 -0.76 -11.05
CA ARG A 9 -2.24 -0.87 -12.12
C ARG A 9 -2.02 0.17 -13.23
N TYR A 10 -2.08 1.47 -12.90
CA TYR A 10 -2.19 2.55 -13.88
C TYR A 10 -0.84 3.05 -14.39
N VAL A 11 0.20 3.03 -13.54
CA VAL A 11 1.50 3.59 -13.92
C VAL A 11 2.42 2.49 -14.48
N LYS A 12 2.66 1.41 -13.72
CA LYS A 12 3.64 0.40 -14.13
C LYS A 12 3.13 -0.52 -15.23
N TRP A 13 1.93 -1.06 -15.11
CA TRP A 13 1.42 -2.08 -16.04
C TRP A 13 0.45 -1.57 -17.10
N GLU A 14 -0.11 -0.39 -16.97
CA GLU A 14 -0.80 0.26 -18.10
C GLU A 14 0.17 1.17 -18.86
N SER A 15 0.61 2.30 -18.26
CA SER A 15 1.38 3.31 -19.00
C SER A 15 2.81 2.88 -19.33
N LEU A 16 3.59 2.39 -18.33
CA LEU A 16 4.99 2.06 -18.54
C LEU A 16 5.14 0.82 -19.42
N LEU A 17 4.40 -0.25 -19.17
CA LEU A 17 4.47 -1.45 -19.98
C LEU A 17 4.10 -1.15 -21.44
N GLN A 18 2.97 -0.47 -21.67
CA GLN A 18 2.57 -0.08 -23.01
C GLN A 18 3.67 0.70 -23.72
N ARG A 19 4.22 1.72 -23.05
CA ARG A 19 5.30 2.54 -23.62
C ARG A 19 6.56 1.73 -23.90
N SER A 20 6.89 0.76 -23.04
CA SER A 20 8.04 -0.12 -23.23
C SER A 20 7.86 -1.01 -24.49
N LEU A 21 6.68 -1.57 -24.68
CA LEU A 21 6.37 -2.37 -25.88
C LEU A 21 6.42 -1.52 -27.15
N GLU A 22 5.92 -0.27 -27.12
CA GLU A 22 5.97 0.65 -28.27
C GLU A 22 7.41 0.98 -28.74
N ILE A 23 8.37 1.03 -27.81
CA ILE A 23 9.79 1.26 -28.14
C ILE A 23 10.57 -0.03 -28.42
N GLY A 24 9.90 -1.16 -28.49
CA GLY A 24 10.47 -2.45 -28.89
C GLY A 24 11.04 -3.29 -27.74
N ALA A 25 10.72 -3.00 -26.48
CA ALA A 25 11.06 -3.89 -25.38
C ALA A 25 10.07 -5.07 -25.31
N ASP A 26 10.56 -6.28 -25.04
CA ASP A 26 9.72 -7.46 -24.89
C ASP A 26 9.12 -7.58 -23.48
N TYR A 27 9.83 -7.04 -22.48
CA TYR A 27 9.48 -7.16 -21.06
C TYR A 27 9.75 -5.89 -20.29
N ILE A 28 9.01 -5.73 -19.20
CA ILE A 28 9.43 -4.88 -18.09
C ILE A 28 9.92 -5.76 -16.93
N ALA A 29 10.96 -5.32 -16.22
CA ALA A 29 11.45 -5.98 -15.01
C ALA A 29 11.18 -5.10 -13.80
N THR A 30 10.70 -5.69 -12.71
CA THR A 30 10.41 -4.98 -11.47
C THR A 30 11.04 -5.64 -10.25
N GLY A 31 11.34 -4.82 -9.23
CA GLY A 31 11.88 -5.30 -7.95
C GLY A 31 10.81 -5.83 -6.99
N HIS A 32 9.65 -6.28 -7.45
CA HIS A 32 8.66 -6.89 -6.58
C HIS A 32 9.09 -8.27 -6.10
N TYR A 33 8.91 -8.52 -4.80
CA TYR A 33 9.07 -9.84 -4.22
C TYR A 33 7.81 -10.68 -4.51
N ALA A 34 7.74 -11.19 -5.72
CA ALA A 34 6.74 -12.11 -6.24
C ALA A 34 7.36 -12.93 -7.36
N ARG A 35 6.73 -14.01 -7.76
CA ARG A 35 7.17 -14.87 -8.88
C ARG A 35 6.06 -15.00 -9.89
N ILE A 36 6.42 -15.23 -11.14
CA ILE A 36 5.48 -15.50 -12.23
C ILE A 36 5.77 -16.88 -12.79
N ASP A 37 4.79 -17.77 -12.73
CA ASP A 37 4.86 -19.09 -13.31
C ASP A 37 3.98 -19.19 -14.55
N ARG A 38 4.45 -19.95 -15.55
CA ARG A 38 3.60 -20.42 -16.65
C ARG A 38 3.05 -21.79 -16.31
N LEU A 39 1.74 -21.88 -16.18
CA LEU A 39 1.03 -23.12 -15.87
C LEU A 39 0.96 -24.07 -17.10
N PRO A 40 0.71 -25.38 -16.89
CA PRO A 40 0.60 -26.35 -18.00
C PRO A 40 -0.48 -26.01 -19.04
N ASN A 41 -1.51 -25.28 -18.64
CA ASN A 41 -2.56 -24.78 -19.55
C ASN A 41 -2.18 -23.50 -20.31
N GLY A 42 -0.92 -23.07 -20.22
CA GLY A 42 -0.37 -21.89 -20.87
C GLY A 42 -0.65 -20.55 -20.19
N ARG A 43 -1.46 -20.52 -19.13
CA ARG A 43 -1.75 -19.31 -18.38
C ARG A 43 -0.58 -18.94 -17.45
N PHE A 44 -0.46 -17.65 -17.15
CA PHE A 44 0.46 -17.15 -16.15
C PHE A 44 -0.23 -17.03 -14.78
N ALA A 45 0.51 -17.32 -13.73
CA ALA A 45 0.06 -17.19 -12.34
C ALA A 45 1.10 -16.46 -11.51
N ILE A 46 0.64 -15.65 -10.58
CA ILE A 46 1.49 -15.03 -9.56
C ILE A 46 1.66 -16.02 -8.42
N ARG A 47 2.89 -16.23 -8.00
CA ARG A 47 3.27 -17.03 -6.82
C ARG A 47 3.98 -16.18 -5.78
N ASN A 48 3.83 -16.57 -4.52
CA ASN A 48 4.57 -15.96 -3.43
C ASN A 48 6.08 -16.02 -3.68
N SER A 49 6.79 -15.00 -3.25
CA SER A 49 8.25 -15.01 -3.24
C SER A 49 8.80 -16.08 -2.30
N VAL A 50 10.08 -16.36 -2.37
CA VAL A 50 10.75 -17.28 -1.44
C VAL A 50 10.81 -16.74 -0.01
N THR A 51 10.63 -15.45 0.17
CA THR A 51 10.61 -14.78 1.48
C THR A 51 9.22 -14.25 1.84
N ALA A 52 8.52 -14.94 2.75
CA ALA A 52 7.19 -14.55 3.20
C ALA A 52 7.16 -13.14 3.84
N ALA A 53 8.23 -12.76 4.54
CA ALA A 53 8.32 -11.47 5.23
C ALA A 53 8.34 -10.25 4.28
N LYS A 54 8.67 -10.46 3.00
CA LYS A 54 8.74 -9.40 1.98
C LYS A 54 7.81 -9.63 0.80
N ASP A 55 6.96 -10.64 0.88
CA ASP A 55 6.02 -10.97 -0.19
C ASP A 55 5.12 -9.78 -0.56
N GLN A 56 5.02 -9.52 -1.86
CA GLN A 56 4.26 -8.39 -2.40
C GLN A 56 3.15 -8.83 -3.37
N THR A 57 2.80 -10.11 -3.39
CA THR A 57 1.75 -10.65 -4.27
C THR A 57 0.40 -9.96 -4.06
N TYR A 58 0.12 -9.53 -2.82
CA TYR A 58 -1.12 -8.81 -2.46
C TYR A 58 -1.34 -7.53 -3.27
N ALA A 59 -0.27 -6.90 -3.77
CA ALA A 59 -0.36 -5.64 -4.52
C ALA A 59 -0.44 -5.85 -6.05
N LEU A 60 -0.46 -7.12 -6.51
CA LEU A 60 -0.32 -7.50 -7.93
C LEU A 60 -1.56 -8.22 -8.49
N TYR A 61 -2.62 -8.36 -7.70
CA TYR A 61 -3.82 -9.13 -8.08
C TYR A 61 -4.56 -8.58 -9.31
N ASN A 62 -4.33 -7.32 -9.65
CA ASN A 62 -4.96 -6.65 -10.80
C ASN A 62 -4.31 -6.97 -12.15
N LEU A 63 -3.18 -7.69 -12.18
CA LEU A 63 -2.44 -7.92 -13.41
C LEU A 63 -3.18 -8.89 -14.33
N THR A 64 -3.32 -8.51 -15.60
CA THR A 64 -3.92 -9.35 -16.65
C THR A 64 -2.92 -10.40 -17.13
N GLN A 65 -3.41 -11.39 -17.89
CA GLN A 65 -2.57 -12.42 -18.50
C GLN A 65 -1.55 -11.84 -19.48
N GLU A 66 -1.94 -10.82 -20.24
CA GLU A 66 -1.05 -10.13 -21.16
C GLU A 66 0.06 -9.39 -20.40
N GLN A 67 -0.30 -8.65 -19.34
CA GLN A 67 0.68 -7.95 -18.50
C GLN A 67 1.66 -8.92 -17.83
N LEU A 68 1.16 -10.06 -17.33
CA LEU A 68 2.01 -11.10 -16.75
C LEU A 68 2.97 -11.73 -17.78
N ALA A 69 2.52 -11.91 -19.01
CA ALA A 69 3.34 -12.47 -20.09
C ALA A 69 4.56 -11.57 -20.44
N HIS A 70 4.45 -10.28 -20.21
CA HIS A 70 5.49 -9.28 -20.49
C HIS A 70 6.19 -8.73 -19.22
N THR A 71 6.14 -9.48 -18.12
CA THR A 71 6.69 -9.03 -16.83
C THR A 71 7.72 -10.01 -16.29
N LEU A 72 8.84 -9.48 -15.81
CA LEU A 72 9.86 -10.20 -15.06
C LEU A 72 9.93 -9.70 -13.62
N MET A 73 10.01 -10.62 -12.66
CA MET A 73 10.17 -10.34 -11.23
C MET A 73 11.40 -11.06 -10.67
N PRO A 74 12.62 -10.65 -11.08
CA PRO A 74 13.85 -11.40 -10.81
C PRO A 74 14.17 -11.54 -9.33
N VAL A 75 13.75 -10.60 -8.47
CA VAL A 75 14.06 -10.64 -7.03
C VAL A 75 13.16 -11.60 -6.24
N GLY A 76 12.09 -12.11 -6.85
CA GLY A 76 11.16 -13.04 -6.18
C GLY A 76 11.75 -14.40 -5.81
N GLU A 77 12.86 -14.80 -6.43
CA GLU A 77 13.59 -16.04 -6.18
C GLU A 77 14.68 -15.91 -5.08
N TYR A 78 14.83 -14.71 -4.50
CA TYR A 78 15.89 -14.41 -3.54
C TYR A 78 15.31 -13.86 -2.24
N THR A 79 16.03 -14.09 -1.15
CA THR A 79 15.80 -13.37 0.10
C THR A 79 16.31 -11.92 -0.01
N LYS A 80 15.90 -11.08 0.92
CA LYS A 80 16.35 -9.68 0.93
C LYS A 80 17.86 -9.57 1.16
N ASP A 81 18.42 -10.45 1.97
CA ASP A 81 19.86 -10.42 2.28
C ASP A 81 20.69 -10.87 1.08
N GLU A 82 20.25 -11.89 0.35
CA GLU A 82 20.89 -12.29 -0.92
C GLU A 82 20.86 -11.17 -1.96
N ILE A 83 19.73 -10.46 -2.08
CA ILE A 83 19.64 -9.32 -3.00
C ILE A 83 20.60 -8.18 -2.60
N ARG A 84 20.80 -7.94 -1.30
CA ARG A 84 21.80 -6.95 -0.85
C ARG A 84 23.21 -7.35 -1.23
N VAL A 85 23.59 -8.61 -1.03
CA VAL A 85 24.89 -9.13 -1.44
C VAL A 85 25.09 -8.97 -2.95
N LEU A 86 24.12 -9.40 -3.76
CA LEU A 86 24.18 -9.24 -5.21
C LEU A 86 24.30 -7.77 -5.64
N ALA A 87 23.62 -6.87 -4.95
CA ALA A 87 23.67 -5.43 -5.22
C ALA A 87 25.07 -4.85 -4.87
N GLU A 88 25.69 -5.32 -3.79
CA GLU A 88 27.08 -4.95 -3.42
C GLU A 88 28.09 -5.46 -4.45
N GLU A 89 27.99 -6.73 -4.82
CA GLU A 89 28.87 -7.34 -5.83
C GLU A 89 28.74 -6.63 -7.19
N ALA A 90 27.55 -6.16 -7.52
CA ALA A 90 27.29 -5.36 -8.72
C ALA A 90 27.69 -3.89 -8.58
N GLY A 91 28.22 -3.46 -7.43
CA GLY A 91 28.64 -2.08 -7.17
C GLY A 91 27.51 -1.06 -7.15
N LEU A 92 26.26 -1.48 -6.84
CA LEU A 92 25.12 -0.59 -6.83
C LEU A 92 25.10 0.30 -5.58
N PRO A 93 25.03 1.65 -5.72
CA PRO A 93 25.09 2.57 -4.59
C PRO A 93 23.88 2.44 -3.64
N VAL A 94 22.82 1.73 -4.08
CA VAL A 94 21.59 1.53 -3.30
C VAL A 94 21.59 0.24 -2.48
N ALA A 95 22.67 -0.56 -2.52
CA ALA A 95 22.76 -1.86 -1.82
C ALA A 95 22.43 -1.76 -0.33
N HIS A 96 22.90 -0.67 0.33
CA HIS A 96 22.67 -0.41 1.76
C HIS A 96 21.48 0.51 2.06
N LYS A 97 20.75 0.96 1.03
CA LYS A 97 19.59 1.84 1.25
C LYS A 97 18.53 1.10 2.08
N PRO A 98 18.01 1.71 3.17
CA PRO A 98 16.89 1.15 3.89
C PRO A 98 15.67 0.96 2.99
N ASP A 99 14.86 -0.05 3.29
CA ASP A 99 13.59 -0.24 2.59
C ASP A 99 12.70 0.99 2.79
N SER A 100 11.98 1.38 1.74
CA SER A 100 10.92 2.36 1.88
C SER A 100 9.82 1.77 2.75
N GLN A 101 9.63 2.32 3.93
CA GLN A 101 8.59 1.89 4.88
C GLN A 101 7.23 2.51 4.53
N GLU A 102 7.24 3.59 3.75
CA GLU A 102 6.11 4.44 3.41
C GLU A 102 5.91 4.51 1.89
N ILE A 103 4.97 5.33 1.47
CA ILE A 103 4.64 5.58 0.06
C ILE A 103 5.85 6.20 -0.64
N CYS A 104 6.37 5.55 -1.68
CA CYS A 104 7.66 5.88 -2.30
C CYS A 104 7.73 7.27 -2.95
N PHE A 105 6.61 7.91 -3.25
CA PHE A 105 6.55 9.27 -3.79
C PHE A 105 6.27 10.36 -2.73
N VAL A 106 6.28 9.98 -1.44
CA VAL A 106 6.19 10.88 -0.28
C VAL A 106 7.54 10.80 0.46
N PRO A 107 8.53 11.63 0.09
CA PRO A 107 9.92 11.46 0.54
C PRO A 107 10.15 11.76 2.02
N ASP A 108 9.27 12.55 2.63
CA ASP A 108 9.29 12.96 4.03
C ASP A 108 8.49 12.04 4.96
N ASN A 109 7.88 10.99 4.41
CA ASN A 109 6.99 10.06 5.11
C ASN A 109 5.75 10.73 5.76
N ASP A 110 5.43 11.96 5.36
CA ASP A 110 4.25 12.70 5.79
C ASP A 110 3.19 12.71 4.70
N TYR A 111 2.52 11.57 4.52
CA TYR A 111 1.49 11.43 3.49
C TYR A 111 0.27 12.34 3.75
N ALA A 112 -0.02 12.68 5.00
CA ALA A 112 -1.14 13.56 5.34
C ALA A 112 -0.89 14.98 4.83
N SER A 113 0.26 15.56 5.13
CA SER A 113 0.67 16.86 4.58
C SER A 113 0.81 16.82 3.06
N PHE A 114 1.24 15.70 2.49
CA PHE A 114 1.25 15.53 1.02
C PHE A 114 -0.17 15.62 0.45
N ILE A 115 -1.15 14.91 1.04
CA ILE A 115 -2.56 14.96 0.61
C ILE A 115 -3.12 16.38 0.76
N ASP A 116 -2.88 17.02 1.91
CA ASP A 116 -3.36 18.38 2.18
C ASP A 116 -2.85 19.39 1.12
N ARG A 117 -1.59 19.25 0.71
CA ARG A 117 -0.98 20.10 -0.33
C ARG A 117 -1.53 19.83 -1.73
N GLU A 118 -1.66 18.53 -2.10
CA GLU A 118 -2.05 18.16 -3.47
C GLU A 118 -3.57 18.26 -3.71
N ALA A 119 -4.38 17.96 -2.69
CA ALA A 119 -5.83 17.99 -2.80
C ALA A 119 -6.46 19.32 -2.36
N GLY A 120 -5.73 20.13 -1.58
CA GLY A 120 -6.14 21.47 -1.17
C GLY A 120 -7.54 21.52 -0.55
N GLU A 121 -8.40 22.37 -1.06
CA GLU A 121 -9.78 22.56 -0.55
C GLU A 121 -10.68 21.30 -0.61
N LYS A 122 -10.27 20.27 -1.33
CA LYS A 122 -11.01 19.00 -1.40
C LYS A 122 -10.82 18.13 -0.15
N VAL A 123 -9.80 18.44 0.68
CA VAL A 123 -9.56 17.71 1.93
C VAL A 123 -10.42 18.31 3.03
N PRO A 124 -11.25 17.50 3.71
CA PRO A 124 -11.98 17.97 4.87
C PRO A 124 -11.01 18.45 5.96
N GLY A 125 -11.22 19.66 6.44
CA GLY A 125 -10.46 20.22 7.56
C GLY A 125 -10.71 19.48 8.88
N PRO A 126 -10.38 20.11 10.03
CA PRO A 126 -10.60 19.51 11.35
C PRO A 126 -12.06 19.12 11.59
N GLY A 127 -12.26 17.94 12.16
CA GLY A 127 -13.56 17.38 12.51
C GLY A 127 -13.58 16.83 13.94
N ASN A 128 -14.49 15.90 14.22
CA ASN A 128 -14.70 15.35 15.54
C ASN A 128 -14.26 13.89 15.65
N PHE A 129 -13.55 13.56 16.76
CA PHE A 129 -13.52 12.20 17.25
C PHE A 129 -14.84 11.88 17.94
N VAL A 130 -15.44 10.77 17.59
CA VAL A 130 -16.73 10.33 18.15
C VAL A 130 -16.68 8.86 18.59
N THR A 131 -17.55 8.50 19.51
CA THR A 131 -17.89 7.09 19.79
C THR A 131 -18.81 6.53 18.69
N GLU A 132 -19.01 5.22 18.66
CA GLU A 132 -19.92 4.58 17.66
C GLU A 132 -21.35 5.15 17.72
N ASP A 133 -21.84 5.49 18.91
CA ASP A 133 -23.14 6.13 19.15
C ASP A 133 -23.16 7.65 18.92
N GLY A 134 -22.06 8.24 18.44
CA GLY A 134 -21.98 9.64 18.01
C GLY A 134 -21.63 10.64 19.11
N ARG A 135 -21.26 10.21 20.32
CA ARG A 135 -20.80 11.12 21.38
C ARG A 135 -19.41 11.68 21.03
N ILE A 136 -19.29 13.01 21.06
CA ILE A 136 -18.03 13.69 20.75
C ILE A 136 -17.02 13.48 21.89
N LEU A 137 -15.81 13.05 21.51
CA LEU A 137 -14.67 12.81 22.41
C LEU A 137 -13.60 13.91 22.33
N GLY A 138 -13.50 14.59 21.21
CA GLY A 138 -12.50 15.61 20.95
C GLY A 138 -12.49 16.04 19.48
N ARG A 139 -11.48 16.80 19.09
CA ARG A 139 -11.31 17.26 17.71
C ARG A 139 -10.08 16.64 17.07
N HIS A 140 -10.18 16.30 15.82
CA HIS A 140 -9.07 15.81 14.99
C HIS A 140 -8.63 16.85 13.95
N LYS A 141 -7.44 16.65 13.35
CA LYS A 141 -6.81 17.56 12.39
C LYS A 141 -7.38 17.46 10.97
N GLY A 142 -8.12 16.43 10.66
CA GLY A 142 -8.69 16.06 9.37
C GLY A 142 -8.68 14.55 9.22
N ILE A 143 -9.68 13.95 8.57
CA ILE A 143 -9.80 12.48 8.43
C ILE A 143 -8.64 11.84 7.70
N THR A 144 -7.93 12.60 6.84
CA THR A 144 -6.75 12.15 6.08
C THR A 144 -5.55 11.79 6.95
N HIS A 145 -5.51 12.28 8.19
CA HIS A 145 -4.44 12.02 9.16
C HIS A 145 -4.63 10.70 9.95
N TYR A 146 -5.72 9.98 9.69
CA TYR A 146 -6.08 8.80 10.47
C TYR A 146 -6.29 7.57 9.60
N THR A 147 -6.02 6.40 10.19
CA THR A 147 -6.16 5.10 9.53
C THR A 147 -6.87 4.13 10.45
N LEU A 148 -7.69 3.25 9.90
CA LEU A 148 -8.33 2.17 10.66
C LEU A 148 -7.30 1.36 11.45
N GLY A 149 -7.58 1.09 12.71
CA GLY A 149 -6.68 0.39 13.62
C GLY A 149 -5.60 1.29 14.25
N GLN A 150 -5.49 2.55 13.86
CA GLN A 150 -4.53 3.48 14.45
C GLN A 150 -4.80 3.66 15.95
N ARG A 151 -3.71 3.58 16.75
CA ARG A 151 -3.75 3.77 18.19
C ARG A 151 -2.96 4.99 18.65
N ARG A 152 -1.82 5.28 17.98
CA ARG A 152 -0.91 6.37 18.37
C ARG A 152 -1.28 7.68 17.68
N GLY A 153 -0.97 8.80 18.31
CA GLY A 153 -1.19 10.13 17.72
C GLY A 153 -2.64 10.60 17.70
N LEU A 154 -3.53 9.97 18.49
CA LEU A 154 -4.93 10.40 18.61
C LEU A 154 -5.08 11.62 19.52
N GLU A 155 -4.13 11.84 20.43
CA GLU A 155 -4.14 12.97 21.38
C GLU A 155 -5.42 13.05 22.23
N LEU A 156 -6.06 11.87 22.49
CA LEU A 156 -7.27 11.75 23.31
C LEU A 156 -6.93 11.23 24.71
N PRO A 157 -7.27 11.97 25.79
CA PRO A 157 -7.01 11.54 27.17
C PRO A 157 -8.08 10.56 27.65
N MET A 158 -8.17 9.35 27.06
CA MET A 158 -9.22 8.37 27.35
C MET A 158 -8.94 7.51 28.59
N GLY A 159 -7.71 7.54 29.17
CA GLY A 159 -7.35 6.68 30.30
C GLY A 159 -7.15 5.20 29.96
N GLU A 160 -7.59 4.76 28.79
CA GLU A 160 -7.48 3.40 28.26
C GLU A 160 -6.96 3.38 26.83
N ARG A 161 -6.68 2.18 26.31
CA ARG A 161 -6.23 2.01 24.92
C ARG A 161 -7.41 2.07 23.97
N VAL A 162 -7.40 3.07 23.10
CA VAL A 162 -8.43 3.26 22.08
C VAL A 162 -7.83 3.22 20.67
N PHE A 163 -8.69 2.93 19.70
CA PHE A 163 -8.32 2.74 18.30
C PHE A 163 -9.30 3.47 17.39
N VAL A 164 -8.84 3.81 16.19
CA VAL A 164 -9.74 4.24 15.11
C VAL A 164 -10.48 3.01 14.58
N THR A 165 -11.78 2.96 14.81
CA THR A 165 -12.65 1.84 14.39
C THR A 165 -13.40 2.11 13.10
N ALA A 166 -13.68 3.39 12.78
CA ALA A 166 -14.25 3.79 11.49
C ALA A 166 -13.82 5.22 11.15
N ILE A 167 -13.91 5.56 9.86
CA ILE A 167 -13.78 6.92 9.34
C ILE A 167 -15.07 7.18 8.56
N ARG A 168 -15.77 8.27 8.88
CA ARG A 168 -17.03 8.70 8.26
C ARG A 168 -16.78 9.99 7.47
N PRO A 169 -16.43 9.89 6.15
CA PRO A 169 -16.12 11.06 5.33
C PRO A 169 -17.29 12.04 5.20
N GLU A 170 -18.52 11.53 5.17
CA GLU A 170 -19.73 12.31 4.96
C GLU A 170 -20.01 13.31 6.11
N THR A 171 -19.62 12.94 7.32
CA THR A 171 -19.77 13.76 8.54
C THR A 171 -18.47 14.34 9.03
N ASN A 172 -17.34 14.03 8.36
CA ASN A 172 -15.99 14.39 8.77
C ASN A 172 -15.69 13.93 10.21
N GLU A 173 -16.00 12.67 10.50
CA GLU A 173 -15.82 12.07 11.83
C GLU A 173 -14.82 10.92 11.79
N VAL A 174 -14.05 10.78 12.87
CA VAL A 174 -13.21 9.62 13.17
C VAL A 174 -13.78 8.90 14.37
N VAL A 175 -14.25 7.67 14.16
CA VAL A 175 -14.84 6.85 15.23
C VAL A 175 -13.77 6.19 16.04
N ILE A 176 -13.89 6.30 17.35
CA ILE A 176 -12.96 5.77 18.34
C ILE A 176 -13.64 4.68 19.16
N GLY A 177 -12.99 3.55 19.26
CA GLY A 177 -13.52 2.40 20.00
C GLY A 177 -12.43 1.49 20.56
N SER A 178 -12.86 0.36 21.08
CA SER A 178 -11.99 -0.66 21.64
C SER A 178 -11.30 -1.51 20.55
N ASN A 179 -10.26 -2.26 20.93
CA ASN A 179 -9.61 -3.20 20.01
C ASN A 179 -10.58 -4.29 19.50
N GLN A 180 -11.59 -4.66 20.27
CA GLN A 180 -12.53 -5.71 19.89
C GLN A 180 -13.42 -5.28 18.71
N GLU A 181 -13.73 -4.00 18.60
CA GLU A 181 -14.54 -3.41 17.53
C GLU A 181 -13.83 -3.36 16.17
N LEU A 182 -12.52 -3.66 16.13
CA LEU A 182 -11.76 -3.75 14.88
C LEU A 182 -11.91 -5.10 14.17
N PHE A 183 -12.40 -6.11 14.87
CA PHE A 183 -12.49 -7.46 14.30
C PHE A 183 -13.86 -7.72 13.70
N THR A 184 -13.86 -8.33 12.53
CA THR A 184 -15.06 -8.85 11.88
C THR A 184 -14.79 -10.26 11.38
N ASP A 185 -15.79 -11.11 11.45
CA ASP A 185 -15.79 -12.46 10.87
C ASP A 185 -16.34 -12.47 9.43
N LYS A 186 -16.69 -11.29 8.90
CA LYS A 186 -17.30 -11.14 7.58
C LYS A 186 -16.53 -10.13 6.74
N VAL A 187 -16.18 -10.52 5.54
CA VAL A 187 -15.62 -9.64 4.51
C VAL A 187 -16.62 -9.60 3.37
N LEU A 188 -17.18 -8.43 3.12
CA LEU A 188 -18.04 -8.19 1.96
C LEU A 188 -17.15 -7.77 0.80
N CYS A 189 -17.22 -8.51 -0.31
CA CYS A 189 -16.52 -8.20 -1.54
C CYS A 189 -17.53 -7.76 -2.59
N ASP A 190 -17.21 -6.69 -3.29
CA ASP A 190 -17.95 -6.18 -4.45
C ASP A 190 -17.07 -6.25 -5.70
N HIS A 191 -17.69 -6.20 -6.87
CA HIS A 191 -17.03 -6.39 -8.18
C HIS A 191 -16.33 -5.12 -8.67
#